data_de1f29038540f38cea44c23cb2be33e2
#
_entry.id   de1f29038540f38cea44c23cb2be33e2
#
_cell.length_a   1.000
_cell.length_b   1.000
_cell.length_c   1.000
_cell.angle_alpha   90.00
_cell.angle_beta   90.00
_cell.angle_gamma   90.00
#
_symmetry.space_group_name_H-M   'P 1'
#
loop_
_entity.id
_entity.type
_entity.pdbx_description
1 polymer ?
#
loop_
_entity_poly.entity_id
_entity_poly.type
_entity_poly.pdbx_seq_one_letter_code
_entity_poly.pdbx_strand_id
1 'polypeptide(L)'
;MNNLSGGVFGKLTVMRSCGKDKYRHTLYVCRCECGNMIVVSGNQLTSGHTKSCGCLRTENVSKARLKHGATGDHTNVERLYKIWVGMRQRCNNPCNKAFKYYGRKGVRVCKEWEDYNSFKTWALENGYNADACFGECTIDRINPFGNYEPKNCRGITLTEQAKNKRRNYQKEIEK
;
A
#
# COMPACT_ATOMS: atom_id res chain seq x y z
N MET A 1 -11.59 -3.43 -47.93
CA MET A 1 -10.99 -3.59 -46.57
C MET A 1 -10.38 -2.28 -46.19
N ASN A 2 -10.85 -1.67 -45.12
CA ASN A 2 -10.30 -0.39 -44.68
C ASN A 2 -8.89 -0.60 -44.11
N ASN A 3 -7.93 0.10 -44.67
CA ASN A 3 -6.56 0.12 -44.14
C ASN A 3 -6.58 0.92 -42.83
N LEU A 4 -6.20 0.31 -41.72
CA LEU A 4 -6.15 0.94 -40.40
C LEU A 4 -4.83 1.68 -40.13
N SER A 5 -3.87 1.67 -41.06
CA SER A 5 -2.56 2.33 -40.84
C SER A 5 -2.73 3.82 -40.56
N GLY A 6 -2.01 4.31 -39.54
CA GLY A 6 -2.12 5.67 -39.00
C GLY A 6 -3.28 5.88 -38.01
N GLY A 7 -4.20 4.92 -37.90
CA GLY A 7 -5.30 5.01 -36.91
C GLY A 7 -4.82 4.87 -35.46
N VAL A 8 -5.52 5.55 -34.56
CA VAL A 8 -5.25 5.49 -33.11
C VAL A 8 -6.40 4.77 -32.41
N PHE A 9 -6.05 3.74 -31.60
CA PHE A 9 -7.00 2.90 -30.85
C PHE A 9 -6.56 2.82 -29.39
N GLY A 10 -7.15 3.65 -28.54
CA GLY A 10 -6.69 3.81 -27.15
C GLY A 10 -5.26 4.39 -27.12
N LYS A 11 -4.33 3.69 -26.46
CA LYS A 11 -2.89 4.03 -26.44
C LYS A 11 -2.08 3.43 -27.61
N LEU A 12 -2.73 2.86 -28.61
CA LEU A 12 -2.09 2.18 -29.74
C LEU A 12 -2.21 2.99 -31.02
N THR A 13 -1.10 3.31 -31.67
CA THR A 13 -1.02 3.85 -33.01
C THR A 13 -0.65 2.76 -33.99
N VAL A 14 -1.47 2.55 -35.03
CA VAL A 14 -1.21 1.52 -36.05
C VAL A 14 -0.14 2.01 -37.01
N MET A 15 0.97 1.27 -37.09
CA MET A 15 2.11 1.64 -37.93
C MET A 15 1.95 1.05 -39.37
N ARG A 16 1.68 -0.26 -39.45
CA ARG A 16 1.55 -0.96 -40.75
C ARG A 16 0.85 -2.31 -40.54
N SER A 17 0.30 -2.86 -41.65
CA SER A 17 -0.11 -4.27 -41.64
C SER A 17 1.11 -5.20 -41.70
N CYS A 18 0.97 -6.40 -41.12
CA CYS A 18 2.07 -7.40 -41.05
C CYS A 18 1.61 -8.84 -41.36
N GLY A 19 0.54 -8.98 -42.14
CA GLY A 19 0.05 -10.30 -42.54
C GLY A 19 -1.36 -10.60 -42.04
N LYS A 20 -1.69 -11.89 -41.95
CA LYS A 20 -2.99 -12.36 -41.49
C LYS A 20 -2.78 -13.49 -40.45
N ASP A 21 -3.71 -13.63 -39.52
CA ASP A 21 -3.76 -14.76 -38.59
C ASP A 21 -4.36 -16.02 -39.26
N LYS A 22 -4.39 -17.13 -38.53
CA LYS A 22 -4.97 -18.39 -38.96
C LYS A 22 -6.45 -18.33 -39.33
N TYR A 23 -7.14 -17.31 -38.89
CA TYR A 23 -8.55 -17.03 -39.21
C TYR A 23 -8.73 -15.99 -40.32
N ARG A 24 -7.65 -15.63 -41.00
CA ARG A 24 -7.62 -14.63 -42.09
C ARG A 24 -7.88 -13.17 -41.64
N HIS A 25 -7.82 -12.85 -40.35
CA HIS A 25 -7.89 -11.46 -39.89
C HIS A 25 -6.55 -10.76 -40.16
N THR A 26 -6.62 -9.54 -40.67
CA THR A 26 -5.42 -8.72 -40.92
C THR A 26 -4.77 -8.34 -39.57
N LEU A 27 -3.46 -8.60 -39.44
CA LEU A 27 -2.63 -8.24 -38.32
C LEU A 27 -1.94 -6.89 -38.58
N TYR A 28 -1.83 -6.09 -37.53
CA TYR A 28 -1.19 -4.78 -37.55
C TYR A 28 -0.11 -4.67 -36.49
N VAL A 29 1.04 -4.10 -36.88
CA VAL A 29 2.05 -3.66 -35.93
C VAL A 29 1.61 -2.31 -35.36
N CYS A 30 1.48 -2.23 -34.04
CA CYS A 30 1.05 -1.04 -33.35
C CYS A 30 2.12 -0.58 -32.36
N ARG A 31 2.34 0.73 -32.29
CA ARG A 31 3.17 1.37 -31.28
C ARG A 31 2.28 1.88 -30.16
N CYS A 32 2.58 1.48 -28.91
CA CYS A 32 1.90 2.00 -27.73
C CYS A 32 2.54 3.31 -27.27
N GLU A 33 1.77 4.20 -26.65
CA GLU A 33 2.29 5.46 -26.05
C GLU A 33 3.44 5.23 -25.07
N CYS A 34 3.48 4.08 -24.38
CA CYS A 34 4.60 3.69 -23.49
C CYS A 34 5.87 3.25 -24.22
N GLY A 35 5.91 3.32 -25.57
CA GLY A 35 7.04 2.96 -26.42
C GLY A 35 7.06 1.51 -26.91
N ASN A 36 6.31 0.60 -26.31
CA ASN A 36 6.28 -0.82 -26.69
C ASN A 36 5.58 -1.05 -28.03
N MET A 37 6.12 -2.02 -28.79
CA MET A 37 5.53 -2.48 -30.05
C MET A 37 4.77 -3.79 -29.82
N ILE A 38 3.56 -3.90 -30.38
CA ILE A 38 2.75 -5.12 -30.33
C ILE A 38 2.10 -5.42 -31.67
N VAL A 39 1.74 -6.68 -31.90
CA VAL A 39 0.95 -7.09 -33.06
C VAL A 39 -0.47 -7.40 -32.61
N VAL A 40 -1.45 -6.78 -33.26
CA VAL A 40 -2.88 -6.89 -32.89
C VAL A 40 -3.70 -7.12 -34.17
N SER A 41 -4.77 -7.92 -34.08
CA SER A 41 -5.70 -8.07 -35.20
C SER A 41 -6.59 -6.86 -35.37
N GLY A 42 -6.97 -6.54 -36.63
CA GLY A 42 -7.83 -5.39 -36.91
C GLY A 42 -9.15 -5.43 -36.14
N ASN A 43 -9.74 -6.60 -35.99
CA ASN A 43 -10.96 -6.79 -35.21
C ASN A 43 -10.83 -6.40 -33.73
N GLN A 44 -9.70 -6.73 -33.10
CA GLN A 44 -9.43 -6.38 -31.70
C GLN A 44 -9.20 -4.85 -31.51
N LEU A 45 -8.67 -4.19 -32.54
CA LEU A 45 -8.52 -2.74 -32.55
C LEU A 45 -9.88 -2.04 -32.70
N THR A 46 -10.65 -2.42 -33.72
CA THR A 46 -11.94 -1.78 -34.04
C THR A 46 -13.02 -2.07 -33.00
N SER A 47 -13.03 -3.24 -32.38
CA SER A 47 -13.93 -3.56 -31.28
C SER A 47 -13.54 -2.90 -29.95
N GLY A 48 -12.36 -2.27 -29.86
CA GLY A 48 -11.85 -1.67 -28.63
C GLY A 48 -11.44 -2.69 -27.58
N HIS A 49 -11.30 -3.99 -27.93
CA HIS A 49 -10.87 -5.04 -27.01
C HIS A 49 -9.42 -4.84 -26.59
N THR A 50 -8.55 -4.39 -27.52
CA THR A 50 -7.14 -4.11 -27.23
C THR A 50 -6.87 -2.61 -27.34
N LYS A 51 -6.63 -1.95 -26.20
CA LYS A 51 -6.41 -0.50 -26.08
C LYS A 51 -4.98 -0.11 -25.71
N SER A 52 -4.10 -1.06 -25.38
CA SER A 52 -2.69 -0.84 -25.05
C SER A 52 -1.88 -2.12 -25.21
N CYS A 53 -0.57 -2.05 -25.00
CA CYS A 53 0.32 -3.24 -24.95
C CYS A 53 0.17 -4.08 -23.65
N GLY A 54 -0.77 -3.75 -22.78
CA GLY A 54 -0.92 -4.27 -21.43
C GLY A 54 -0.59 -3.25 -20.34
N CYS A 55 0.10 -2.15 -20.66
CA CYS A 55 0.50 -1.13 -19.70
C CYS A 55 -0.69 -0.51 -18.94
N LEU A 56 -1.84 -0.29 -19.60
CA LEU A 56 -3.07 0.17 -18.95
C LEU A 56 -3.54 -0.75 -17.82
N ARG A 57 -3.44 -2.07 -18.01
CA ARG A 57 -3.81 -3.02 -16.97
C ARG A 57 -2.86 -2.90 -15.76
N THR A 58 -1.56 -2.80 -16.02
CA THR A 58 -0.55 -2.63 -14.97
C THR A 58 -0.76 -1.31 -14.21
N GLU A 59 -0.98 -0.20 -14.92
CA GLU A 59 -1.29 1.11 -14.33
C GLU A 59 -2.55 1.07 -13.45
N ASN A 60 -3.63 0.46 -13.94
CA ASN A 60 -4.90 0.37 -13.22
C ASN A 60 -4.79 -0.52 -11.98
N VAL A 61 -4.08 -1.65 -12.08
CA VAL A 61 -3.82 -2.54 -10.92
C VAL A 61 -2.97 -1.81 -9.88
N SER A 62 -1.94 -1.08 -10.30
CA SER A 62 -1.10 -0.29 -9.39
C SER A 62 -1.91 0.81 -8.70
N LYS A 63 -2.72 1.57 -9.45
CA LYS A 63 -3.60 2.62 -8.90
C LYS A 63 -4.64 2.05 -7.93
N ALA A 64 -5.28 0.92 -8.28
CA ALA A 64 -6.28 0.27 -7.43
C ALA A 64 -5.68 -0.29 -6.12
N ARG A 65 -4.40 -0.68 -6.12
CA ARG A 65 -3.68 -1.15 -4.93
C ARG A 65 -3.10 -0.01 -4.09
N LEU A 66 -2.94 1.18 -4.66
CA LEU A 66 -2.36 2.34 -3.98
C LEU A 66 -3.43 3.00 -3.11
N LYS A 67 -3.62 2.50 -1.87
CA LYS A 67 -4.56 3.09 -0.90
C LYS A 67 -3.98 4.33 -0.19
N HIS A 68 -2.71 4.33 0.13
CA HIS A 68 -2.07 5.36 0.96
C HIS A 68 -0.58 5.63 0.61
N GLY A 69 -0.02 4.99 -0.42
CA GLY A 69 1.36 5.21 -0.90
C GLY A 69 2.50 4.74 0.01
N ALA A 70 2.18 4.24 1.22
CA ALA A 70 3.19 3.87 2.22
C ALA A 70 3.90 2.54 1.95
N THR A 71 3.43 1.79 0.98
CA THR A 71 3.97 0.48 0.58
C THR A 71 4.62 0.51 -0.78
N GLY A 72 5.45 1.49 -1.13
CA GLY A 72 6.11 1.65 -2.41
C GLY A 72 6.50 0.33 -3.15
N ASP A 73 7.67 0.17 -3.66
CA ASP A 73 8.20 -1.14 -4.01
C ASP A 73 8.47 -1.93 -2.71
N HIS A 74 8.52 -3.25 -2.75
CA HIS A 74 8.63 -4.13 -1.58
C HIS A 74 9.88 -3.85 -0.70
N THR A 75 10.80 -3.02 -1.14
CA THR A 75 12.06 -2.68 -0.48
C THR A 75 11.96 -1.45 0.42
N ASN A 76 11.02 -0.54 0.16
CA ASN A 76 10.95 0.77 0.84
C ASN A 76 9.57 1.03 1.48
N VAL A 77 9.14 0.11 2.35
CA VAL A 77 7.90 0.28 3.13
C VAL A 77 8.13 1.28 4.25
N GLU A 78 7.34 2.34 4.29
CA GLU A 78 7.39 3.38 5.32
C GLU A 78 7.41 2.78 6.75
N ARG A 79 8.35 3.20 7.58
CA ARG A 79 8.52 2.70 8.96
C ARG A 79 7.24 2.85 9.79
N LEU A 80 6.58 3.99 9.69
CA LEU A 80 5.32 4.26 10.40
C LEU A 80 4.21 3.29 9.98
N TYR A 81 4.15 2.93 8.69
CA TYR A 81 3.19 1.93 8.21
C TYR A 81 3.44 0.54 8.83
N LYS A 82 4.71 0.14 8.98
CA LYS A 82 5.07 -1.12 9.66
C LYS A 82 4.62 -1.10 11.13
N ILE A 83 4.75 0.04 11.82
CA ILE A 83 4.27 0.23 13.19
C ILE A 83 2.74 0.06 13.25
N TRP A 84 2.01 0.71 12.35
CA TRP A 84 0.56 0.63 12.24
C TRP A 84 0.06 -0.79 11.96
N VAL A 85 0.64 -1.47 10.97
CA VAL A 85 0.32 -2.88 10.68
C VAL A 85 0.59 -3.76 11.90
N GLY A 86 1.77 -3.60 12.52
CA GLY A 86 2.16 -4.37 13.70
C GLY A 86 1.21 -4.19 14.89
N MET A 87 0.75 -2.96 15.13
CA MET A 87 -0.25 -2.63 16.15
C MET A 87 -1.57 -3.37 15.91
N ARG A 88 -2.11 -3.29 14.68
CA ARG A 88 -3.36 -3.98 14.30
C ARG A 88 -3.23 -5.51 14.37
N GLN A 89 -2.10 -6.06 13.92
CA GLN A 89 -1.83 -7.49 14.00
C GLN A 89 -1.81 -8.01 15.45
N ARG A 90 -1.21 -7.27 16.36
CA ARG A 90 -1.20 -7.63 17.79
C ARG A 90 -2.59 -7.58 18.43
N CYS A 91 -3.45 -6.66 17.99
CA CYS A 91 -4.78 -6.50 18.57
C CYS A 91 -5.85 -7.40 17.95
N ASN A 92 -5.75 -7.71 16.64
CA ASN A 92 -6.86 -8.29 15.89
C ASN A 92 -6.57 -9.71 15.35
N ASN A 93 -5.29 -10.14 15.29
CA ASN A 93 -4.95 -11.43 14.70
C ASN A 93 -4.61 -12.49 15.76
N PRO A 94 -5.49 -13.48 16.02
CA PRO A 94 -5.25 -14.55 17.00
C PRO A 94 -4.00 -15.39 16.71
N CYS A 95 -3.58 -15.50 15.44
CA CYS A 95 -2.37 -16.24 15.04
C CYS A 95 -1.08 -15.45 15.33
N ASN A 96 -1.15 -14.17 15.68
CA ASN A 96 0.02 -13.37 16.02
C ASN A 96 0.53 -13.77 17.42
N LYS A 97 1.83 -14.08 17.54
CA LYS A 97 2.47 -14.48 18.82
C LYS A 97 2.23 -13.48 19.97
N ALA A 98 2.10 -12.20 19.65
CA ALA A 98 1.86 -11.15 20.63
C ALA A 98 0.36 -10.97 20.98
N PHE A 99 -0.58 -11.57 20.24
CA PHE A 99 -2.02 -11.43 20.48
C PHE A 99 -2.42 -11.75 21.93
N LYS A 100 -1.77 -12.74 22.56
CA LYS A 100 -2.00 -13.12 23.98
C LYS A 100 -1.75 -11.97 24.97
N TYR A 101 -0.92 -10.99 24.60
CA TYR A 101 -0.58 -9.85 25.46
C TYR A 101 -1.37 -8.58 25.13
N TYR A 102 -2.07 -8.56 23.97
CA TYR A 102 -2.82 -7.40 23.46
C TYR A 102 -4.29 -7.75 23.23
N GLY A 103 -4.65 -8.25 22.06
CA GLY A 103 -6.04 -8.50 21.66
C GLY A 103 -6.78 -9.45 22.60
N ARG A 104 -6.13 -10.52 23.08
CA ARG A 104 -6.70 -11.45 24.08
C ARG A 104 -6.98 -10.77 25.42
N LYS A 105 -6.23 -9.73 25.77
CA LYS A 105 -6.42 -8.93 27.00
C LYS A 105 -7.37 -7.74 26.81
N GLY A 106 -8.09 -7.67 25.68
CA GLY A 106 -9.04 -6.61 25.41
C GLY A 106 -8.48 -5.35 24.78
N VAL A 107 -7.15 -5.26 24.58
CA VAL A 107 -6.53 -4.10 23.92
C VAL A 107 -7.00 -4.02 22.46
N ARG A 108 -7.49 -2.85 22.06
CA ARG A 108 -8.01 -2.56 20.72
C ARG A 108 -7.30 -1.36 20.10
N VAL A 109 -7.44 -1.21 18.80
CA VAL A 109 -7.10 0.01 18.07
C VAL A 109 -8.38 0.81 17.89
N CYS A 110 -8.35 2.11 18.11
CA CYS A 110 -9.51 2.98 17.92
C CYS A 110 -9.96 3.00 16.46
N LYS A 111 -11.23 3.35 16.24
CA LYS A 111 -11.86 3.32 14.91
C LYS A 111 -11.20 4.29 13.94
N GLU A 112 -10.78 5.47 14.42
CA GLU A 112 -10.13 6.48 13.61
C GLU A 112 -8.82 5.97 12.98
N TRP A 113 -8.14 5.01 13.62
CA TRP A 113 -6.89 4.42 13.15
C TRP A 113 -7.08 3.11 12.38
N GLU A 114 -8.29 2.79 11.98
CA GLU A 114 -8.53 1.77 10.94
C GLU A 114 -8.00 2.24 9.58
N ASP A 115 -8.03 3.55 9.33
CA ASP A 115 -7.37 4.19 8.19
C ASP A 115 -5.94 4.60 8.54
N TYR A 116 -4.98 4.26 7.65
CA TYR A 116 -3.58 4.59 7.86
C TYR A 116 -3.30 6.09 7.80
N ASN A 117 -3.98 6.82 6.92
CA ASN A 117 -3.73 8.26 6.76
C ASN A 117 -4.12 9.02 8.02
N SER A 118 -5.24 8.67 8.65
CA SER A 118 -5.67 9.23 9.93
C SER A 118 -4.64 8.97 11.04
N PHE A 119 -4.11 7.74 11.12
CA PHE A 119 -3.04 7.39 12.05
C PHE A 119 -1.74 8.16 11.76
N LYS A 120 -1.37 8.30 10.49
CA LYS A 120 -0.15 9.02 10.06
C LYS A 120 -0.21 10.48 10.43
N THR A 121 -1.31 11.17 10.12
CA THR A 121 -1.52 12.58 10.48
C THR A 121 -1.35 12.77 11.97
N TRP A 122 -2.08 12.00 12.78
CA TRP A 122 -1.95 12.06 14.22
C TRP A 122 -0.51 11.82 14.71
N ALA A 123 0.18 10.80 14.19
CA ALA A 123 1.52 10.46 14.63
C ALA A 123 2.53 11.60 14.40
N LEU A 124 2.47 12.24 13.22
CA LEU A 124 3.34 13.37 12.88
C LEU A 124 3.06 14.60 13.77
N GLU A 125 1.80 14.86 14.12
CA GLU A 125 1.40 15.93 15.00
C GLU A 125 1.77 15.67 16.49
N ASN A 126 1.95 14.39 16.86
CA ASN A 126 2.21 13.97 18.24
C ASN A 126 3.63 13.41 18.46
N GLY A 127 4.61 13.99 17.78
CA GLY A 127 6.03 13.78 18.05
C GLY A 127 6.68 12.60 17.36
N TYR A 128 6.01 11.94 16.40
CA TYR A 128 6.67 10.95 15.56
C TYR A 128 7.56 11.64 14.53
N ASN A 129 8.86 11.33 14.56
CA ASN A 129 9.82 11.79 13.57
C ASN A 129 10.10 10.69 12.54
N ALA A 130 9.68 10.93 11.28
CA ALA A 130 9.86 10.00 10.17
C ALA A 130 11.34 9.84 9.76
N ASP A 131 12.12 10.91 9.92
CA ASP A 131 13.54 11.00 9.52
C ASP A 131 14.50 10.52 10.63
N ALA A 132 13.99 10.23 11.84
CA ALA A 132 14.81 9.74 12.95
C ALA A 132 15.44 8.38 12.63
N CYS A 133 16.66 8.14 13.09
CA CYS A 133 17.35 6.86 12.96
C CYS A 133 16.56 5.72 13.63
N PHE A 134 16.93 4.48 13.28
CA PHE A 134 16.32 3.31 13.90
C PHE A 134 16.52 3.34 15.43
N GLY A 135 15.42 3.21 16.18
CA GLY A 135 15.45 3.23 17.64
C GLY A 135 15.22 4.59 18.29
N GLU A 136 15.32 5.68 17.54
CA GLU A 136 15.16 7.04 18.06
C GLU A 136 13.69 7.52 18.09
N CYS A 137 12.80 6.87 17.34
CA CYS A 137 11.38 7.20 17.35
C CYS A 137 10.50 5.99 17.11
N THR A 138 9.48 5.82 17.95
CA THR A 138 8.43 4.82 17.86
C THR A 138 7.13 5.34 18.47
N ILE A 139 6.03 4.59 18.30
CA ILE A 139 4.74 4.89 18.97
C ILE A 139 4.57 3.97 20.16
N ASP A 140 4.34 4.56 21.33
CA ASP A 140 4.09 3.86 22.58
C ASP A 140 2.76 4.24 23.22
N ARG A 141 2.20 3.36 24.05
CA ARG A 141 1.02 3.64 24.86
C ARG A 141 1.43 4.18 26.23
N ILE A 142 0.86 5.29 26.65
CA ILE A 142 1.08 5.90 27.97
C ILE A 142 0.68 4.90 29.04
N ASN A 143 -0.55 4.42 29.01
CA ASN A 143 -1.02 3.28 29.80
C ASN A 143 -0.89 1.99 28.98
N PRO A 144 0.03 1.07 29.31
CA PRO A 144 0.23 -0.16 28.56
C PRO A 144 -0.94 -1.15 28.64
N PHE A 145 -1.91 -0.94 29.51
CA PHE A 145 -3.15 -1.73 29.61
C PHE A 145 -4.30 -1.15 28.78
N GLY A 146 -4.23 0.14 28.41
CA GLY A 146 -5.22 0.83 27.61
C GLY A 146 -5.14 0.50 26.13
N ASN A 147 -6.06 1.10 25.36
CA ASN A 147 -6.16 0.94 23.92
C ASN A 147 -5.11 1.75 23.17
N TYR A 148 -4.93 1.43 21.87
CA TYR A 148 -4.27 2.30 20.92
C TYR A 148 -5.26 3.37 20.47
N GLU A 149 -5.12 4.57 21.00
CA GLU A 149 -5.97 5.72 20.73
C GLU A 149 -5.20 7.03 20.95
N PRO A 150 -5.62 8.17 20.37
CA PRO A 150 -4.90 9.43 20.44
C PRO A 150 -4.53 9.86 21.86
N LYS A 151 -5.44 9.69 22.81
CA LYS A 151 -5.26 10.10 24.22
C LYS A 151 -4.28 9.21 25.00
N ASN A 152 -4.03 7.99 24.51
CA ASN A 152 -3.21 7.00 25.19
C ASN A 152 -1.92 6.65 24.44
N CYS A 153 -1.60 7.34 23.35
CA CYS A 153 -0.39 7.08 22.56
C CYS A 153 0.47 8.33 22.42
N ARG A 154 1.77 8.13 22.19
CA ARG A 154 2.76 9.20 21.99
C ARG A 154 3.95 8.71 21.17
N GLY A 155 4.65 9.65 20.50
CA GLY A 155 5.96 9.39 19.90
C GLY A 155 7.05 9.45 20.96
N ILE A 156 7.87 8.40 21.06
CA ILE A 156 8.99 8.30 22.02
C ILE A 156 10.15 7.50 21.44
N THR A 157 11.28 7.52 22.13
CA THR A 157 12.42 6.65 21.80
C THR A 157 12.17 5.20 22.23
N LEU A 158 12.90 4.24 21.63
CA LEU A 158 12.84 2.84 22.09
C LEU A 158 13.34 2.67 23.54
N THR A 159 14.27 3.52 23.97
CA THR A 159 14.78 3.52 25.34
C THR A 159 13.68 3.90 26.35
N GLU A 160 12.91 4.94 26.05
CA GLU A 160 11.76 5.35 26.86
C GLU A 160 10.65 4.31 26.83
N GLN A 161 10.35 3.73 25.64
CA GLN A 161 9.37 2.64 25.52
C GLN A 161 9.77 1.42 26.37
N ALA A 162 11.08 1.11 26.45
CA ALA A 162 11.55 -0.01 27.28
C ALA A 162 11.28 0.21 28.77
N LYS A 163 11.31 1.47 29.25
CA LYS A 163 10.96 1.83 30.64
C LYS A 163 9.46 1.68 30.89
N ASN A 164 8.61 1.98 29.90
CA ASN A 164 7.14 1.91 30.01
C ASN A 164 6.55 0.50 29.79
N LYS A 165 7.28 -0.56 30.16
CA LYS A 165 6.73 -1.93 30.12
C LYS A 165 5.71 -2.13 31.24
N ARG A 166 4.70 -3.00 31.03
CA ARG A 166 3.64 -3.29 32.00
C ARG A 166 4.15 -3.56 33.41
N ARG A 167 5.29 -4.28 33.52
CA ARG A 167 5.91 -4.58 34.82
C ARG A 167 6.41 -3.32 35.55
N ASN A 168 6.95 -2.37 34.84
CA ASN A 168 7.46 -1.13 35.43
C ASN A 168 6.30 -0.18 35.79
N TYR A 169 5.29 -0.11 34.91
CA TYR A 169 4.09 0.69 35.15
C TYR A 169 3.33 0.25 36.42
N GLN A 170 3.18 -1.06 36.66
CA GLN A 170 2.57 -1.56 37.90
C GLN A 170 3.35 -1.13 39.15
N LYS A 171 4.68 -1.18 39.14
CA LYS A 171 5.53 -0.75 40.25
C LYS A 171 5.45 0.73 40.58
N GLU A 172 5.08 1.58 39.57
CA GLU A 172 4.91 3.02 39.76
C GLU A 172 3.56 3.37 40.38
N ILE A 173 2.52 2.55 40.14
CA ILE A 173 1.17 2.74 40.72
C ILE A 173 1.10 2.26 42.16
N GLU A 174 1.91 1.25 42.50
CA GLU A 174 1.98 0.65 43.85
C GLU A 174 2.87 1.44 44.84
N LYS A 175 3.49 2.56 44.40
CA LYS A 175 4.27 3.50 45.21
C LYS A 175 3.45 4.72 45.57
#